data_d047ef5e248fc9b083b6854093862520
#
_entry.id   d047ef5e248fc9b083b6854093862520
#
_cell.length_a   1.000
_cell.length_b   1.000
_cell.length_c   1.000
_cell.angle_alpha   90.00
_cell.angle_beta   90.00
_cell.angle_gamma   90.00
#
_symmetry.space_group_name_H-M   'P 1'
#
loop_
_entity.id
_entity.type
_entity.pdbx_description
1 polymer ?
#
loop_
_entity_poly.entity_id
_entity_poly.type
_entity_poly.pdbx_seq_one_letter_code
_entity_poly.pdbx_strand_id
1 'polypeptide(L)'
;FLLQDYAEKNPELVKRMIDEGHIVGNHSVHHYSMPTLGQAECESEIKDFHKYMEDNYDYTMTVFRPPMGEFSEFSLGVTANCGYETELWSFAYADWAVNNQPDEGQALEKLVNAAHPGAIYLLHSVSKTNTDILGDFIDRVRAGGFEFG
;
A
#
# COMPACT_ATOMS: atom_id res chain seq x y z
N PHE A 1 -2.71 -1.08 0.18
CA PHE A 1 -2.22 -1.53 1.50
C PHE A 1 -2.90 -0.71 2.58
N LEU A 2 -3.54 -1.36 3.55
CA LEU A 2 -4.33 -0.74 4.60
C LEU A 2 -3.73 -1.05 5.98
N LEU A 3 -3.92 -0.12 6.90
CA LEU A 3 -3.78 -0.36 8.34
C LEU A 3 -5.11 -0.90 8.89
N GLN A 4 -5.05 -1.65 9.97
CA GLN A 4 -6.26 -2.19 10.61
C GLN A 4 -7.23 -1.09 11.03
N ASP A 5 -6.74 0.00 11.62
CA ASP A 5 -7.59 1.10 12.10
C ASP A 5 -8.34 1.80 10.95
N TYR A 6 -7.75 1.85 9.74
CA TYR A 6 -8.44 2.35 8.55
C TYR A 6 -9.58 1.41 8.15
N ALA A 7 -9.33 0.10 8.17
CA ALA A 7 -10.34 -0.89 7.81
C ALA A 7 -11.53 -0.86 8.79
N GLU A 8 -11.25 -0.69 10.08
CA GLU A 8 -12.28 -0.56 11.12
C GLU A 8 -13.14 0.70 10.95
N LYS A 9 -12.51 1.82 10.57
CA LYS A 9 -13.20 3.12 10.41
C LYS A 9 -13.96 3.27 9.10
N ASN A 10 -13.59 2.50 8.07
CA ASN A 10 -14.10 2.65 6.71
C ASN A 10 -14.58 1.33 6.09
N PRO A 11 -15.46 0.57 6.77
CA PRO A 11 -15.83 -0.79 6.34
C PRO A 11 -16.47 -0.82 4.95
N GLU A 12 -17.29 0.17 4.59
CA GLU A 12 -17.93 0.24 3.28
C GLU A 12 -16.91 0.45 2.14
N LEU A 13 -15.83 1.23 2.39
CA LEU A 13 -14.79 1.45 1.41
C LEU A 13 -13.94 0.19 1.22
N VAL A 14 -13.61 -0.52 2.31
CA VAL A 14 -12.87 -1.79 2.24
C VAL A 14 -13.68 -2.82 1.46
N LYS A 15 -14.97 -2.97 1.81
CA LYS A 15 -15.87 -3.88 1.06
C LYS A 15 -15.90 -3.53 -0.42
N ARG A 16 -16.03 -2.26 -0.75
CA ARG A 16 -16.04 -1.78 -2.13
C ARG A 16 -14.73 -2.10 -2.86
N MET A 17 -13.57 -1.90 -2.23
CA MET A 17 -12.28 -2.27 -2.82
C MET A 17 -12.23 -3.76 -3.19
N ILE A 18 -12.69 -4.63 -2.29
CA ILE A 18 -12.75 -6.08 -2.51
C ILE A 18 -13.73 -6.43 -3.64
N ASP A 19 -14.95 -5.90 -3.59
CA ASP A 19 -16.00 -6.15 -4.57
C ASP A 19 -15.61 -5.67 -5.99
N GLU A 20 -14.83 -4.60 -6.10
CA GLU A 20 -14.31 -4.07 -7.36
C GLU A 20 -13.04 -4.80 -7.85
N GLY A 21 -12.56 -5.80 -7.11
CA GLY A 21 -11.45 -6.67 -7.53
C GLY A 21 -10.06 -6.11 -7.23
N HIS A 22 -9.94 -5.10 -6.35
CA HIS A 22 -8.64 -4.63 -5.92
C HIS A 22 -7.96 -5.62 -4.97
N ILE A 23 -6.63 -5.72 -5.07
CA ILE A 23 -5.83 -6.46 -4.09
C ILE A 23 -5.67 -5.58 -2.84
N VAL A 24 -6.32 -6.00 -1.75
CA VAL A 24 -6.17 -5.35 -0.45
C VAL A 24 -5.01 -5.98 0.30
N GLY A 25 -3.91 -5.25 0.46
CA GLY A 25 -2.70 -5.71 1.13
C GLY A 25 -2.63 -5.24 2.59
N ASN A 26 -1.89 -6.00 3.38
CA ASN A 26 -1.65 -5.76 4.80
C ASN A 26 -0.53 -4.74 5.01
N HIS A 27 -0.79 -3.69 5.81
CA HIS A 27 0.19 -2.68 6.21
C HIS A 27 0.38 -2.61 7.73
N SER A 28 0.15 -3.73 8.41
CA SER A 28 0.19 -3.92 9.85
C SER A 28 -1.00 -3.34 10.65
N VAL A 29 -1.00 -3.58 11.95
CA VAL A 29 -2.00 -3.04 12.88
C VAL A 29 -1.67 -1.59 13.24
N HIS A 30 -0.44 -1.31 13.74
CA HIS A 30 -0.08 -0.05 14.37
C HIS A 30 0.93 0.79 13.58
N HIS A 31 1.39 0.33 12.41
CA HIS A 31 2.41 1.02 11.62
C HIS A 31 3.76 1.14 12.33
N TYR A 32 4.16 0.15 13.10
CA TYR A 32 5.47 0.14 13.76
C TYR A 32 6.59 -0.22 12.77
N SER A 33 7.81 0.26 13.06
CA SER A 33 9.02 -0.16 12.34
C SER A 33 9.29 -1.64 12.61
N MET A 34 9.02 -2.51 11.63
CA MET A 34 9.15 -3.96 11.77
C MET A 34 10.54 -4.44 12.23
N PRO A 35 11.67 -3.83 11.80
CA PRO A 35 13.01 -4.18 12.30
C PRO A 35 13.23 -3.97 13.79
N THR A 36 12.43 -3.14 14.44
CA THR A 36 12.57 -2.81 15.88
C THR A 36 11.80 -3.77 16.80
N LEU A 37 10.98 -4.63 16.22
CA LEU A 37 10.10 -5.54 16.94
C LEU A 37 10.74 -6.92 17.13
N GLY A 38 10.35 -7.60 18.21
CA GLY A 38 10.62 -9.02 18.39
C GLY A 38 9.71 -9.89 17.53
N GLN A 39 10.02 -11.20 17.45
CA GLN A 39 9.27 -12.14 16.60
C GLN A 39 7.76 -12.13 16.89
N ALA A 40 7.38 -12.27 18.17
CA ALA A 40 5.97 -12.33 18.54
C ALA A 40 5.21 -11.03 18.20
N GLU A 41 5.86 -9.87 18.35
CA GLU A 41 5.29 -8.58 18.00
C GLU A 41 5.13 -8.42 16.48
N CYS A 42 6.17 -8.79 15.69
CA CYS A 42 6.09 -8.80 14.23
C CYS A 42 4.94 -9.71 13.75
N GLU A 43 4.82 -10.91 14.32
CA GLU A 43 3.76 -11.83 13.98
C GLU A 43 2.37 -11.27 14.33
N SER A 44 2.22 -10.62 15.49
CA SER A 44 0.97 -10.00 15.91
C SER A 44 0.57 -8.86 14.98
N GLU A 45 1.51 -7.97 14.62
CA GLU A 45 1.27 -6.88 13.66
C GLU A 45 0.75 -7.36 12.30
N ILE A 46 1.11 -8.57 11.88
CA ILE A 46 0.67 -9.16 10.62
C ILE A 46 -0.63 -9.95 10.80
N LYS A 47 -0.65 -10.89 11.78
CA LYS A 47 -1.71 -11.88 11.92
C LYS A 47 -3.00 -11.32 12.49
N ASP A 48 -2.94 -10.32 13.37
CA ASP A 48 -4.14 -9.75 13.98
C ASP A 48 -4.96 -8.99 12.95
N PHE A 49 -4.30 -8.23 12.07
CA PHE A 49 -5.01 -7.59 10.96
C PHE A 49 -5.48 -8.60 9.90
N HIS A 50 -4.68 -9.62 9.63
CA HIS A 50 -5.12 -10.72 8.74
C HIS A 50 -6.43 -11.34 9.24
N LYS A 51 -6.44 -11.73 10.51
CA LYS A 51 -7.63 -12.29 11.14
C LYS A 51 -8.83 -11.34 11.12
N TYR A 52 -8.62 -10.05 11.35
CA TYR A 52 -9.67 -9.05 11.24
C TYR A 52 -10.31 -9.05 9.85
N MET A 53 -9.49 -9.12 8.79
CA MET A 53 -9.99 -9.13 7.41
C MET A 53 -10.73 -10.42 7.07
N GLU A 54 -10.26 -11.57 7.56
CA GLU A 54 -10.98 -12.84 7.40
C GLU A 54 -12.33 -12.83 8.13
N ASP A 55 -12.33 -12.40 9.40
CA ASP A 55 -13.54 -12.42 10.24
C ASP A 55 -14.64 -11.45 9.75
N ASN A 56 -14.28 -10.32 9.14
CA ASN A 56 -15.22 -9.26 8.78
C ASN A 56 -15.57 -9.22 7.29
N TYR A 57 -14.69 -9.72 6.42
CA TYR A 57 -14.86 -9.60 4.96
C TYR A 57 -14.73 -10.93 4.21
N ASP A 58 -14.44 -12.04 4.89
CA ASP A 58 -14.11 -13.34 4.26
C ASP A 58 -12.99 -13.17 3.21
N TYR A 59 -11.99 -12.33 3.53
CA TYR A 59 -10.93 -11.92 2.63
C TYR A 59 -9.56 -12.28 3.18
N THR A 60 -8.84 -13.14 2.45
CA THR A 60 -7.48 -13.58 2.79
C THR A 60 -6.45 -12.65 2.12
N MET A 61 -5.74 -11.88 2.91
CA MET A 61 -4.63 -11.06 2.43
C MET A 61 -3.38 -11.91 2.17
N THR A 62 -2.67 -11.64 1.09
CA THR A 62 -1.46 -12.38 0.67
C THR A 62 -0.21 -11.51 0.52
N VAL A 63 -0.38 -10.20 0.44
CA VAL A 63 0.72 -9.25 0.24
C VAL A 63 0.86 -8.30 1.44
N PHE A 64 2.09 -8.10 1.88
CA PHE A 64 2.44 -7.22 3.00
C PHE A 64 3.39 -6.12 2.54
N ARG A 65 3.10 -4.89 2.93
CA ARG A 65 4.04 -3.77 2.74
C ARG A 65 4.55 -3.33 4.11
N PRO A 66 5.88 -3.38 4.34
CA PRO A 66 6.42 -2.96 5.62
C PRO A 66 6.15 -1.47 5.86
N PRO A 67 5.68 -1.10 7.07
CA PRO A 67 5.55 0.29 7.47
C PRO A 67 6.83 1.08 7.24
N MET A 68 6.72 2.31 6.74
CA MET A 68 7.84 3.21 6.41
C MET A 68 8.81 2.65 5.35
N GLY A 69 8.55 1.47 4.79
CA GLY A 69 9.50 0.74 3.94
C GLY A 69 10.68 0.16 4.71
N GLU A 70 10.60 0.10 6.02
CA GLU A 70 11.67 -0.39 6.87
C GLU A 70 11.57 -1.90 7.06
N PHE A 71 12.66 -2.61 6.77
CA PHE A 71 12.75 -4.05 6.92
C PHE A 71 14.16 -4.50 7.32
N SER A 72 14.26 -5.72 7.81
CA SER A 72 15.50 -6.45 8.05
C SER A 72 15.32 -7.88 7.52
N GLU A 73 16.42 -8.62 7.37
CA GLU A 73 16.34 -10.05 7.01
C GLU A 73 15.44 -10.83 7.98
N PHE A 74 15.51 -10.47 9.26
CA PHE A 74 14.66 -11.07 10.27
C PHE A 74 13.17 -10.76 10.04
N SER A 75 12.80 -9.49 9.86
CA SER A 75 11.40 -9.11 9.67
C SER A 75 10.83 -9.64 8.34
N LEU A 76 11.63 -9.71 7.27
CA LEU A 76 11.24 -10.36 6.01
C LEU A 76 11.01 -11.86 6.21
N GLY A 77 11.87 -12.54 6.99
CA GLY A 77 11.69 -13.95 7.31
C GLY A 77 10.40 -14.20 8.11
N VAL A 78 10.08 -13.34 9.09
CA VAL A 78 8.82 -13.44 9.84
C VAL A 78 7.62 -13.22 8.92
N THR A 79 7.66 -12.22 8.04
CA THR A 79 6.59 -11.94 7.07
C THR A 79 6.34 -13.15 6.16
N ALA A 80 7.40 -13.74 5.61
CA ALA A 80 7.31 -14.94 4.77
C ALA A 80 6.74 -16.15 5.55
N ASN A 81 7.16 -16.34 6.81
CA ASN A 81 6.64 -17.41 7.67
C ASN A 81 5.16 -17.21 8.04
N CYS A 82 4.66 -15.98 8.00
CA CYS A 82 3.23 -15.67 8.12
C CYS A 82 2.45 -15.92 6.82
N GLY A 83 3.10 -16.37 5.75
CA GLY A 83 2.46 -16.68 4.47
C GLY A 83 2.30 -15.49 3.52
N TYR A 84 3.05 -14.41 3.73
CA TYR A 84 2.96 -13.20 2.95
C TYR A 84 4.13 -13.00 1.98
N GLU A 85 3.83 -12.45 0.82
CA GLU A 85 4.82 -11.84 -0.06
C GLU A 85 5.03 -10.37 0.36
N THR A 86 6.31 -9.94 0.40
CA THR A 86 6.63 -8.54 0.73
C THR A 86 6.68 -7.70 -0.51
N GLU A 87 5.84 -6.67 -0.58
CA GLU A 87 5.76 -5.73 -1.69
C GLU A 87 6.38 -4.38 -1.33
N LEU A 88 7.42 -4.01 -2.06
CA LEU A 88 8.04 -2.70 -2.02
C LEU A 88 7.60 -1.87 -3.25
N TRP A 89 8.39 -0.88 -3.63
CA TRP A 89 8.07 0.00 -4.76
C TRP A 89 9.33 0.41 -5.53
N SER A 90 9.16 0.72 -6.80
CA SER A 90 10.21 1.30 -7.63
C SER A 90 10.14 2.82 -7.69
N PHE A 91 9.00 3.40 -7.32
CA PHE A 91 8.80 4.85 -7.29
C PHE A 91 7.96 5.27 -6.08
N ALA A 92 8.43 6.32 -5.41
CA ALA A 92 7.69 7.07 -4.39
C ALA A 92 8.14 8.52 -4.40
N TYR A 93 7.33 9.41 -3.86
CA TYR A 93 7.69 10.80 -3.61
C TYR A 93 6.97 11.33 -2.37
N ALA A 94 7.35 12.51 -1.88
CA ALA A 94 6.78 13.08 -0.66
C ALA A 94 5.36 13.61 -0.93
N ASP A 95 4.35 12.77 -0.71
CA ASP A 95 2.92 13.05 -0.95
C ASP A 95 2.04 12.92 0.31
N TRP A 96 2.61 12.45 1.42
CA TRP A 96 1.89 12.16 2.67
C TRP A 96 1.57 13.38 3.53
N ALA A 97 2.21 14.53 3.28
CA ALA A 97 2.02 15.72 4.09
C ALA A 97 0.74 16.45 3.69
N VAL A 98 -0.37 16.23 4.40
CA VAL A 98 -1.70 16.77 4.08
C VAL A 98 -1.71 18.29 3.90
N ASN A 99 -0.92 19.02 4.69
CA ASN A 99 -0.84 20.48 4.64
C ASN A 99 0.29 21.02 3.75
N ASN A 100 1.02 20.15 3.05
CA ASN A 100 2.10 20.53 2.16
C ASN A 100 2.08 19.62 0.93
N GLN A 101 1.06 19.81 0.10
CA GLN A 101 0.84 18.97 -1.07
C GLN A 101 1.77 19.36 -2.22
N PRO A 102 2.27 18.39 -3.00
CA PRO A 102 3.03 18.65 -4.21
C PRO A 102 2.21 19.45 -5.25
N ASP A 103 2.89 20.23 -6.08
CA ASP A 103 2.27 20.83 -7.26
C ASP A 103 1.78 19.75 -8.24
N GLU A 104 0.52 19.85 -8.68
CA GLU A 104 -0.15 18.84 -9.50
C GLU A 104 0.58 18.58 -10.82
N GLY A 105 1.00 19.65 -11.52
CA GLY A 105 1.69 19.51 -12.80
C GLY A 105 3.05 18.83 -12.66
N GLN A 106 3.84 19.22 -11.65
CA GLN A 106 5.13 18.60 -11.39
C GLN A 106 4.98 17.13 -10.89
N ALA A 107 3.97 16.86 -10.08
CA ALA A 107 3.66 15.53 -9.61
C ALA A 107 3.27 14.60 -10.77
N LEU A 108 2.36 15.04 -11.64
CA LEU A 108 1.94 14.30 -12.82
C LEU A 108 3.13 13.98 -13.74
N GLU A 109 3.98 14.94 -14.04
CA GLU A 109 5.19 14.72 -14.86
C GLU A 109 6.14 13.71 -14.20
N LYS A 110 6.36 13.79 -12.89
CA LYS A 110 7.18 12.81 -12.16
C LYS A 110 6.63 11.39 -12.26
N LEU A 111 5.31 11.23 -12.07
CA LEU A 111 4.63 9.94 -12.14
C LEU A 111 4.75 9.34 -13.55
N VAL A 112 4.42 10.12 -14.59
CA VAL A 112 4.48 9.63 -15.97
C VAL A 112 5.91 9.27 -16.39
N ASN A 113 6.91 10.10 -16.02
CA ASN A 113 8.31 9.85 -16.37
C ASN A 113 8.92 8.65 -15.62
N ALA A 114 8.32 8.22 -14.52
CA ALA A 114 8.76 7.04 -13.78
C ALA A 114 8.17 5.72 -14.30
N ALA A 115 7.30 5.78 -15.34
CA ALA A 115 6.68 4.59 -15.90
C ALA A 115 7.71 3.70 -16.62
N HIS A 116 7.72 2.42 -16.24
CA HIS A 116 8.51 1.38 -16.87
C HIS A 116 7.82 0.01 -16.67
N PRO A 117 8.13 -1.02 -17.46
CA PRO A 117 7.60 -2.36 -17.24
C PRO A 117 7.93 -2.88 -15.83
N GLY A 118 6.92 -3.35 -15.10
CA GLY A 118 7.06 -3.81 -13.72
C GLY A 118 7.17 -2.70 -12.67
N ALA A 119 6.84 -1.45 -13.02
CA ALA A 119 6.82 -0.36 -12.05
C ALA A 119 5.75 -0.57 -10.97
N ILE A 120 6.15 -0.43 -9.71
CA ILE A 120 5.26 -0.39 -8.56
C ILE A 120 5.35 1.00 -7.95
N TYR A 121 4.22 1.70 -7.92
CA TYR A 121 4.12 3.04 -7.37
C TYR A 121 3.62 3.01 -5.93
N LEU A 122 4.31 3.72 -5.04
CA LEU A 122 3.78 4.06 -3.73
C LEU A 122 3.14 5.45 -3.79
N LEU A 123 1.82 5.49 -3.65
CA LEU A 123 1.03 6.72 -3.58
C LEU A 123 0.14 6.69 -2.35
N HIS A 124 0.16 7.77 -1.55
CA HIS A 124 -0.67 7.84 -0.35
C HIS A 124 -2.05 8.40 -0.68
N SER A 125 -3.09 7.71 -0.25
CA SER A 125 -4.50 8.12 -0.49
C SER A 125 -4.92 9.38 0.29
N VAL A 126 -4.12 9.82 1.26
CA VAL A 126 -4.32 11.11 1.94
C VAL A 126 -3.89 12.30 1.11
N SER A 127 -3.21 12.08 -0.03
CA SER A 127 -2.78 13.14 -0.93
C SER A 127 -3.93 13.61 -1.81
N LYS A 128 -4.33 14.88 -1.62
CA LYS A 128 -5.29 15.52 -2.52
C LYS A 128 -4.72 15.63 -3.94
N THR A 129 -3.44 15.99 -4.09
CA THR A 129 -2.77 16.07 -5.38
C THR A 129 -2.85 14.73 -6.13
N ASN A 130 -2.53 13.60 -5.47
CA ASN A 130 -2.65 12.29 -6.10
C ASN A 130 -4.08 12.00 -6.56
N THR A 131 -5.07 12.34 -5.74
CA THR A 131 -6.48 12.14 -6.10
C THR A 131 -6.86 12.93 -7.35
N ASP A 132 -6.43 14.18 -7.42
CA ASP A 132 -6.79 15.10 -8.52
C ASP A 132 -6.14 14.68 -9.86
N ILE A 133 -4.89 14.17 -9.83
CA ILE A 133 -4.13 13.81 -11.05
C ILE A 133 -4.21 12.33 -11.42
N LEU A 134 -4.83 11.46 -10.62
CA LEU A 134 -4.79 10.00 -10.82
C LEU A 134 -5.35 9.59 -12.18
N GLY A 135 -6.46 10.18 -12.60
CA GLY A 135 -7.07 9.91 -13.91
C GLY A 135 -6.13 10.26 -15.06
N ASP A 136 -5.58 11.46 -15.05
CA ASP A 136 -4.64 11.93 -16.09
C ASP A 136 -3.35 11.08 -16.10
N PHE A 137 -2.87 10.67 -14.94
CA PHE A 137 -1.71 9.77 -14.82
C PHE A 137 -2.00 8.42 -15.51
N ILE A 138 -3.12 7.79 -15.19
CA ILE A 138 -3.51 6.50 -15.79
C ILE A 138 -3.62 6.63 -17.31
N ASP A 139 -4.30 7.66 -17.80
CA ASP A 139 -4.52 7.88 -19.23
C ASP A 139 -3.20 8.11 -19.98
N ARG A 140 -2.30 8.93 -19.41
CA ARG A 140 -1.00 9.21 -20.03
C ARG A 140 -0.07 7.99 -20.04
N VAL A 141 -0.07 7.18 -18.99
CA VAL A 141 0.72 5.94 -18.94
C VAL A 141 0.20 4.93 -19.96
N ARG A 142 -1.14 4.78 -20.08
CA ARG A 142 -1.75 3.95 -21.13
C ARG A 142 -1.44 4.44 -22.53
N ALA A 143 -1.50 5.76 -22.78
CA ALA A 143 -1.10 6.36 -24.04
C ALA A 143 0.37 6.13 -24.39
N GLY A 144 1.23 5.96 -23.37
CA GLY A 144 2.62 5.56 -23.49
C GLY A 144 2.85 4.07 -23.81
N GLY A 145 1.78 3.28 -23.92
CA GLY A 145 1.83 1.86 -24.26
C GLY A 145 2.00 0.92 -23.08
N PHE A 146 1.76 1.37 -21.87
CA PHE A 146 1.76 0.53 -20.67
C PHE A 146 0.36 0.06 -20.30
N GLU A 147 0.28 -1.09 -19.67
CA GLU A 147 -0.94 -1.63 -19.07
C GLU A 147 -0.75 -1.68 -17.54
N PHE A 148 -1.85 -1.50 -16.81
CA PHE A 148 -1.88 -1.70 -15.36
C PHE A 148 -2.33 -3.12 -15.05
N GLY A 149 -1.60 -3.79 -14.16
CA GLY A 149 -1.92 -5.13 -13.65
C GLY A 149 -2.67 -5.07 -12.32
#